data_8abf8b1a0ac861ab2b7a28b0e33b22a3
#
_entry.id   8abf8b1a0ac861ab2b7a28b0e33b22a3
#
_cell.length_a   1.000
_cell.length_b   1.000
_cell.length_c   1.000
_cell.angle_alpha   90.00
_cell.angle_beta   90.00
_cell.angle_gamma   90.00
#
_symmetry.space_group_name_H-M   'P 1'
#
loop_
_entity.id
_entity.type
_entity.pdbx_description
1 polymer ?
#
loop_
_entity_poly.entity_id
_entity_poly.type
_entity_poly.pdbx_seq_one_letter_code
_entity_poly.pdbx_strand_id
1 'polypeptide(L)'
;ISWTVFGGMIIALCDMTTGIINPILNAFGLSSNENPVNLLSADYFWTIAILSSLLKGVGWGSIVYVAAISGIDPTYYEAATLDGANRFQKAIYITLPSISGTITIFLLLSISGILNNNFEQFWALQNSINLSKSEVLATYMYKMGLSQRRYSYSSALGLFNSLISFVLLLASNFISKKISGKGLY
;
A
#
# COMPACT_ATOMS: atom_id res chain seq x y z
N ILE A 1 10.32 -3.22 10.73
CA ILE A 1 11.25 -2.12 10.42
C ILE A 1 10.43 -0.85 10.32
N SER A 2 10.86 0.27 10.98
CA SER A 2 10.18 1.57 10.88
C SER A 2 10.32 2.16 9.46
N TRP A 3 9.40 3.04 9.08
CA TRP A 3 9.49 3.74 7.80
C TRP A 3 10.72 4.65 7.70
N THR A 4 11.17 5.19 8.83
CA THR A 4 12.38 6.04 8.89
C THR A 4 13.61 5.28 8.43
N VAL A 5 13.83 4.07 8.96
CA VAL A 5 14.97 3.21 8.58
C VAL A 5 14.80 2.70 7.15
N PHE A 6 13.63 2.19 6.82
CA PHE A 6 13.34 1.64 5.49
C PHE A 6 13.40 2.73 4.41
N GLY A 7 12.87 3.92 4.68
CA GLY A 7 12.97 5.08 3.78
C GLY A 7 14.42 5.52 3.56
N GLY A 8 15.23 5.54 4.63
CA GLY A 8 16.66 5.81 4.50
C GLY A 8 17.39 4.80 3.63
N MET A 9 17.05 3.50 3.73
CA MET A 9 17.58 2.47 2.83
C MET A 9 17.15 2.71 1.38
N ILE A 10 15.88 3.05 1.12
CA ILE A 10 15.39 3.35 -0.23
C ILE A 10 16.13 4.57 -0.82
N ILE A 11 16.29 5.64 -0.02
CA ILE A 11 17.04 6.83 -0.46
C ILE A 11 18.48 6.46 -0.83
N ALA A 12 19.17 5.69 0.01
CA ALA A 12 20.53 5.24 -0.27
C ALA A 12 20.63 4.36 -1.52
N LEU A 13 19.65 3.49 -1.77
CA LEU A 13 19.59 2.65 -2.97
C LEU A 13 19.32 3.46 -4.24
N CYS A 14 18.49 4.51 -4.13
CA CYS A 14 18.08 5.38 -5.24
C CYS A 14 19.03 6.58 -5.47
N ASP A 15 20.07 6.74 -4.65
CA ASP A 15 21.03 7.84 -4.80
C ASP A 15 21.67 7.81 -6.18
N MET A 16 21.85 9.00 -6.79
CA MET A 16 22.37 9.12 -8.15
C MET A 16 23.81 8.64 -8.29
N THR A 17 24.62 8.85 -7.25
CA THR A 17 26.08 8.66 -7.29
C THR A 17 26.53 7.38 -6.61
N THR A 18 25.94 7.06 -5.48
CA THR A 18 26.32 5.92 -4.62
C THR A 18 25.30 4.79 -4.64
N GLY A 19 24.11 5.04 -5.16
CA GLY A 19 23.01 4.06 -5.20
C GLY A 19 23.26 2.94 -6.20
N ILE A 20 22.84 1.72 -5.85
CA ILE A 20 23.03 0.54 -6.70
C ILE A 20 21.99 0.43 -7.83
N ILE A 21 20.90 1.20 -7.79
CA ILE A 21 19.82 1.10 -8.80
C ILE A 21 20.27 1.68 -10.13
N ASN A 22 21.02 2.80 -10.15
CA ASN A 22 21.52 3.39 -11.39
C ASN A 22 22.47 2.45 -12.17
N PRO A 23 23.45 1.77 -11.56
CA PRO A 23 24.25 0.74 -12.24
C PRO A 23 23.41 -0.40 -12.83
N ILE A 24 22.36 -0.83 -12.13
CA ILE A 24 21.44 -1.86 -12.63
C ILE A 24 20.67 -1.33 -13.85
N LEU A 25 20.09 -0.12 -13.76
CA LEU A 25 19.40 0.52 -14.89
C LEU A 25 20.31 0.70 -16.11
N ASN A 26 21.60 1.01 -15.89
CA ASN A 26 22.58 1.12 -16.93
C ASN A 26 22.84 -0.24 -17.62
N ALA A 27 22.93 -1.32 -16.86
CA ALA A 27 23.07 -2.68 -17.42
C ALA A 27 21.89 -3.08 -18.31
N PHE A 28 20.69 -2.54 -18.07
CA PHE A 28 19.51 -2.72 -18.91
C PHE A 28 19.35 -1.66 -20.02
N GLY A 29 20.31 -0.75 -20.18
CA GLY A 29 20.25 0.32 -21.20
C GLY A 29 19.25 1.43 -20.91
N LEU A 30 18.72 1.52 -19.68
CA LEU A 30 17.74 2.53 -19.25
C LEU A 30 18.38 3.78 -18.62
N SER A 31 19.68 3.74 -18.38
CA SER A 31 20.48 4.84 -17.81
C SER A 31 21.85 4.85 -18.46
N SER A 32 22.61 5.94 -18.28
CA SER A 32 24.02 6.03 -18.69
C SER A 32 24.86 6.55 -17.52
N ASN A 33 26.13 6.17 -17.46
CA ASN A 33 27.06 6.70 -16.48
C ASN A 33 27.26 8.23 -16.60
N GLU A 34 27.06 8.77 -17.81
CA GLU A 34 27.15 10.22 -18.06
C GLU A 34 25.86 10.96 -17.68
N ASN A 35 24.70 10.26 -17.75
CA ASN A 35 23.39 10.81 -17.41
C ASN A 35 22.63 9.84 -16.50
N PRO A 36 22.96 9.77 -15.19
CA PRO A 36 22.25 8.93 -14.24
C PRO A 36 20.82 9.43 -14.02
N VAL A 37 19.89 8.52 -13.89
CA VAL A 37 18.47 8.85 -13.61
C VAL A 37 18.34 9.34 -12.17
N ASN A 38 17.77 10.53 -11.97
CA ASN A 38 17.45 11.02 -10.63
C ASN A 38 16.14 10.39 -10.14
N LEU A 39 16.24 9.21 -9.54
CA LEU A 39 15.11 8.47 -9.00
C LEU A 39 14.41 9.19 -7.84
N LEU A 40 15.11 10.09 -7.13
CA LEU A 40 14.54 10.87 -6.03
C LEU A 40 13.81 12.14 -6.50
N SER A 41 13.70 12.34 -7.82
CA SER A 41 12.98 13.46 -8.42
C SER A 41 11.46 13.31 -8.29
N ALA A 42 10.73 14.39 -8.57
CA ALA A 42 9.28 14.41 -8.55
C ALA A 42 8.64 13.41 -9.52
N ASP A 43 9.28 13.13 -10.66
CA ASP A 43 8.71 12.27 -11.70
C ASP A 43 8.66 10.79 -11.30
N TYR A 44 9.62 10.33 -10.53
CA TYR A 44 9.70 8.94 -10.06
C TYR A 44 9.15 8.74 -8.66
N PHE A 45 8.76 9.83 -7.97
CA PHE A 45 8.34 9.77 -6.57
C PHE A 45 7.24 8.73 -6.33
N TRP A 46 6.16 8.77 -7.11
CA TRP A 46 5.04 7.84 -6.93
C TRP A 46 5.42 6.39 -7.22
N THR A 47 6.26 6.16 -8.22
CA THR A 47 6.76 4.82 -8.52
C THR A 47 7.53 4.24 -7.34
N ILE A 48 8.44 5.03 -6.76
CA ILE A 48 9.21 4.60 -5.58
C ILE A 48 8.32 4.44 -4.36
N ALA A 49 7.38 5.35 -4.13
CA ALA A 49 6.44 5.26 -3.03
C ALA A 49 5.58 3.99 -3.10
N ILE A 50 5.06 3.64 -4.28
CA ILE A 50 4.27 2.43 -4.49
C ILE A 50 5.13 1.17 -4.33
N LEU A 51 6.29 1.10 -4.98
CA LEU A 51 7.17 -0.07 -4.90
C LEU A 51 7.67 -0.31 -3.48
N SER A 52 8.08 0.74 -2.78
CA SER A 52 8.52 0.63 -1.38
C SER A 52 7.39 0.19 -0.45
N SER A 53 6.17 0.69 -0.66
CA SER A 53 4.98 0.27 0.09
C SER A 53 4.67 -1.21 -0.14
N LEU A 54 4.70 -1.66 -1.39
CA LEU A 54 4.49 -3.06 -1.75
C LEU A 54 5.54 -3.96 -1.11
N LEU A 55 6.83 -3.62 -1.26
CA LEU A 55 7.92 -4.41 -0.69
C LEU A 55 7.80 -4.56 0.83
N LYS A 56 7.44 -3.48 1.52
CA LYS A 56 7.28 -3.50 2.96
C LYS A 56 6.01 -4.21 3.41
N GLY A 57 4.89 -4.06 2.67
CA GLY A 57 3.57 -4.53 3.06
C GLY A 57 3.27 -5.98 2.70
N VAL A 58 3.85 -6.50 1.62
CA VAL A 58 3.53 -7.84 1.08
C VAL A 58 3.72 -8.95 2.12
N GLY A 59 4.82 -8.95 2.87
CA GLY A 59 5.10 -10.01 3.84
C GLY A 59 4.05 -10.08 4.95
N TRP A 60 3.72 -8.94 5.54
CA TRP A 60 2.73 -8.87 6.61
C TRP A 60 1.30 -9.16 6.10
N GLY A 61 0.93 -8.59 4.97
CA GLY A 61 -0.38 -8.84 4.35
C GLY A 61 -0.59 -10.30 3.99
N SER A 62 0.46 -10.99 3.51
CA SER A 62 0.38 -12.40 3.14
C SER A 62 0.05 -13.32 4.31
N ILE A 63 0.50 -13.01 5.54
CA ILE A 63 0.26 -13.85 6.73
C ILE A 63 -1.23 -14.05 6.96
N VAL A 64 -2.03 -13.01 6.81
CA VAL A 64 -3.49 -13.08 7.05
C VAL A 64 -4.17 -13.98 6.04
N TYR A 65 -3.79 -13.87 4.76
CA TYR A 65 -4.33 -14.75 3.71
C TYR A 65 -3.86 -16.19 3.87
N VAL A 66 -2.61 -16.42 4.25
CA VAL A 66 -2.10 -17.77 4.57
C VAL A 66 -2.88 -18.39 5.72
N ALA A 67 -3.14 -17.63 6.80
CA ALA A 67 -3.94 -18.09 7.91
C ALA A 67 -5.38 -18.43 7.50
N ALA A 68 -6.00 -17.57 6.66
CA ALA A 68 -7.34 -17.83 6.15
C ALA A 68 -7.41 -19.09 5.27
N ILE A 69 -6.40 -19.31 4.43
CA ILE A 69 -6.30 -20.51 3.59
C ILE A 69 -6.08 -21.77 4.43
N SER A 70 -5.24 -21.68 5.47
CA SER A 70 -4.98 -22.81 6.39
C SER A 70 -6.21 -23.22 7.20
N GLY A 71 -7.20 -22.35 7.32
CA GLY A 71 -8.48 -22.65 7.97
C GLY A 71 -9.50 -23.37 7.08
N ILE A 72 -9.20 -23.59 5.80
CA ILE A 72 -10.09 -24.30 4.88
C ILE A 72 -10.01 -25.81 5.16
N ASP A 73 -11.17 -26.48 5.26
CA ASP A 73 -11.22 -27.92 5.46
C ASP A 73 -10.52 -28.67 4.30
N PRO A 74 -9.52 -29.51 4.59
CA PRO A 74 -8.79 -30.28 3.59
C PRO A 74 -9.69 -31.21 2.75
N THR A 75 -10.84 -31.64 3.26
CA THR A 75 -11.78 -32.53 2.56
C THR A 75 -12.25 -31.95 1.23
N TYR A 76 -12.39 -30.63 1.12
CA TYR A 76 -12.74 -29.97 -0.14
C TYR A 76 -11.67 -30.17 -1.22
N TYR A 77 -10.40 -30.14 -0.82
CA TYR A 77 -9.28 -30.32 -1.75
C TYR A 77 -9.11 -31.79 -2.15
N GLU A 78 -9.40 -32.73 -1.23
CA GLU A 78 -9.38 -34.17 -1.48
C GLU A 78 -10.49 -34.56 -2.46
N ALA A 79 -11.72 -34.11 -2.23
CA ALA A 79 -12.83 -34.33 -3.15
C ALA A 79 -12.53 -33.80 -4.54
N ALA A 80 -12.04 -32.55 -4.65
CA ALA A 80 -11.64 -31.97 -5.93
C ALA A 80 -10.48 -32.70 -6.62
N THR A 81 -9.61 -33.38 -5.84
CA THR A 81 -8.57 -34.23 -6.44
C THR A 81 -9.15 -35.47 -7.09
N LEU A 82 -10.12 -36.09 -6.45
CA LEU A 82 -10.84 -37.24 -7.00
C LEU A 82 -11.61 -36.86 -8.29
N ASP A 83 -12.16 -35.64 -8.34
CA ASP A 83 -12.82 -35.09 -9.52
C ASP A 83 -11.84 -34.67 -10.64
N GLY A 84 -10.52 -34.85 -10.43
CA GLY A 84 -9.49 -34.50 -11.43
C GLY A 84 -9.16 -33.03 -11.53
N ALA A 85 -9.56 -32.19 -10.56
CA ALA A 85 -9.28 -30.77 -10.58
C ALA A 85 -7.78 -30.46 -10.44
N ASN A 86 -7.28 -29.61 -11.33
CA ASN A 86 -5.90 -29.13 -11.28
C ASN A 86 -5.71 -28.02 -10.23
N ARG A 87 -4.45 -27.58 -10.00
CA ARG A 87 -4.12 -26.56 -8.98
C ARG A 87 -4.83 -25.24 -9.19
N PHE A 88 -4.98 -24.79 -10.43
CA PHE A 88 -5.68 -23.53 -10.74
C PHE A 88 -7.18 -23.64 -10.49
N GLN A 89 -7.79 -24.76 -10.85
CA GLN A 89 -9.20 -25.01 -10.56
C GLN A 89 -9.48 -25.02 -9.07
N LYS A 90 -8.65 -25.70 -8.25
CA LYS A 90 -8.75 -25.67 -6.80
C LYS A 90 -8.60 -24.26 -6.23
N ALA A 91 -7.65 -23.46 -6.73
CA ALA A 91 -7.45 -22.09 -6.30
C ALA A 91 -8.68 -21.21 -6.59
N ILE A 92 -9.26 -21.30 -7.78
CA ILE A 92 -10.37 -20.44 -8.23
C ILE A 92 -11.70 -20.89 -7.62
N TYR A 93 -11.98 -22.21 -7.59
CA TYR A 93 -13.30 -22.71 -7.21
C TYR A 93 -13.42 -23.10 -5.73
N ILE A 94 -12.32 -23.33 -5.02
CA ILE A 94 -12.34 -23.68 -3.60
C ILE A 94 -11.69 -22.59 -2.75
N THR A 95 -10.40 -22.30 -2.99
CA THR A 95 -9.64 -21.39 -2.12
C THR A 95 -10.23 -19.97 -2.15
N LEU A 96 -10.37 -19.39 -3.33
CA LEU A 96 -10.79 -17.99 -3.49
C LEU A 96 -12.21 -17.74 -2.92
N PRO A 97 -13.21 -18.57 -3.21
CA PRO A 97 -14.54 -18.42 -2.61
C PRO A 97 -14.53 -18.60 -1.08
N SER A 98 -13.75 -19.54 -0.56
CA SER A 98 -13.66 -19.80 0.88
C SER A 98 -13.08 -18.62 1.66
N ILE A 99 -12.05 -17.94 1.14
CA ILE A 99 -11.44 -16.77 1.78
C ILE A 99 -12.06 -15.44 1.36
N SER A 100 -13.12 -15.45 0.53
CA SER A 100 -13.76 -14.23 -0.01
C SER A 100 -14.23 -13.26 1.08
N GLY A 101 -14.64 -13.76 2.23
CA GLY A 101 -15.01 -12.93 3.39
C GLY A 101 -13.81 -12.12 3.90
N THR A 102 -12.65 -12.77 4.06
CA THR A 102 -11.41 -12.13 4.48
C THR A 102 -10.97 -11.08 3.45
N ILE A 103 -11.00 -11.41 2.15
CA ILE A 103 -10.69 -10.47 1.07
C ILE A 103 -11.60 -9.23 1.15
N THR A 104 -12.90 -9.43 1.32
CA THR A 104 -13.88 -8.35 1.40
C THR A 104 -13.58 -7.41 2.58
N ILE A 105 -13.33 -7.96 3.76
CA ILE A 105 -13.02 -7.16 4.96
C ILE A 105 -11.77 -6.31 4.74
N PHE A 106 -10.68 -6.92 4.25
CA PHE A 106 -9.43 -6.18 3.99
C PHE A 106 -9.57 -5.14 2.90
N LEU A 107 -10.38 -5.41 1.87
CA LEU A 107 -10.67 -4.44 0.82
C LEU A 107 -11.44 -3.23 1.38
N LEU A 108 -12.46 -3.48 2.21
CA LEU A 108 -13.23 -2.40 2.85
C LEU A 108 -12.36 -1.55 3.78
N LEU A 109 -11.49 -2.18 4.59
CA LEU A 109 -10.55 -1.46 5.44
C LEU A 109 -9.53 -0.65 4.61
N SER A 110 -9.05 -1.19 3.51
CA SER A 110 -8.15 -0.48 2.60
C SER A 110 -8.81 0.75 1.96
N ILE A 111 -10.08 0.64 1.54
CA ILE A 111 -10.83 1.78 0.99
C ILE A 111 -11.01 2.87 2.03
N SER A 112 -11.37 2.52 3.27
CA SER A 112 -11.51 3.52 4.34
C SER A 112 -10.18 4.20 4.68
N GLY A 113 -9.07 3.50 4.49
CA GLY A 113 -7.72 4.00 4.74
C GLY A 113 -7.09 4.80 3.59
N ILE A 114 -7.76 4.92 2.43
CA ILE A 114 -7.18 5.59 1.24
C ILE A 114 -6.70 7.01 1.55
N LEU A 115 -7.44 7.76 2.36
CA LEU A 115 -7.08 9.13 2.74
C LEU A 115 -6.05 9.20 3.88
N ASN A 116 -5.89 8.12 4.63
CA ASN A 116 -4.89 8.00 5.68
C ASN A 116 -3.57 7.49 5.08
N ASN A 117 -2.98 8.30 4.21
CA ASN A 117 -1.67 8.01 3.66
C ASN A 117 -0.66 7.77 4.80
N ASN A 118 0.22 6.80 4.63
CA ASN A 118 1.31 6.50 5.56
C ASN A 118 2.21 7.72 5.76
N PHE A 119 1.87 8.61 6.71
CA PHE A 119 2.62 9.83 7.01
C PHE A 119 4.13 9.57 7.08
N GLU A 120 4.53 8.53 7.82
CA GLU A 120 5.93 8.19 8.02
C GLU A 120 6.65 7.86 6.70
N GLN A 121 5.97 7.18 5.76
CA GLN A 121 6.52 6.86 4.45
C GLN A 121 6.78 8.12 3.64
N PHE A 122 5.74 8.95 3.50
CA PHE A 122 5.84 10.17 2.70
C PHE A 122 6.80 11.17 3.32
N TRP A 123 6.80 11.27 4.66
CA TRP A 123 7.74 12.12 5.37
C TRP A 123 9.20 11.67 5.19
N ALA A 124 9.46 10.36 5.22
CA ALA A 124 10.80 9.81 5.04
C ALA A 124 11.34 9.95 3.59
N LEU A 125 10.46 9.85 2.58
CA LEU A 125 10.85 9.93 1.16
C LEU A 125 10.80 11.36 0.59
N GLN A 126 10.17 12.31 1.31
CA GLN A 126 10.03 13.69 0.86
C GLN A 126 11.37 14.44 0.93
N ASN A 127 11.68 15.15 -0.14
CA ASN A 127 12.84 16.05 -0.22
C ASN A 127 12.45 17.35 -0.97
N SER A 128 13.38 18.32 -1.03
CA SER A 128 13.13 19.61 -1.69
C SER A 128 12.85 19.49 -3.20
N ILE A 129 13.37 18.45 -3.87
CA ILE A 129 13.25 18.25 -5.31
C ILE A 129 11.90 17.65 -5.67
N ASN A 130 11.37 16.75 -4.82
CA ASN A 130 10.10 16.05 -5.09
C ASN A 130 8.89 16.65 -4.36
N LEU A 131 9.04 17.75 -3.62
CA LEU A 131 8.02 18.35 -2.78
C LEU A 131 6.70 18.61 -3.55
N SER A 132 6.80 19.01 -4.82
CA SER A 132 5.63 19.32 -5.65
C SER A 132 4.69 18.13 -5.88
N LYS A 133 5.19 16.88 -5.80
CA LYS A 133 4.40 15.66 -5.99
C LYS A 133 4.33 14.78 -4.73
N SER A 134 5.16 15.03 -3.74
CA SER A 134 5.25 14.22 -2.51
C SER A 134 4.40 14.77 -1.36
N GLU A 135 3.87 15.98 -1.46
CA GLU A 135 3.06 16.56 -0.41
C GLU A 135 1.67 15.93 -0.40
N VAL A 136 1.36 15.23 0.67
CA VAL A 136 0.05 14.62 0.93
C VAL A 136 -0.62 15.30 2.10
N LEU A 137 -1.95 15.10 2.25
CA LEU A 137 -2.72 15.77 3.30
C LEU A 137 -2.12 15.58 4.70
N ALA A 138 -1.61 14.37 5.00
CA ALA A 138 -1.00 14.07 6.29
C ALA A 138 0.29 14.89 6.55
N THR A 139 1.18 15.00 5.56
CA THR A 139 2.41 15.81 5.68
C THR A 139 2.10 17.29 5.72
N TYR A 140 1.08 17.74 4.99
CA TYR A 140 0.59 19.12 5.02
C TYR A 140 0.00 19.48 6.40
N MET A 141 -0.87 18.62 6.96
CA MET A 141 -1.42 18.82 8.31
C MET A 141 -0.31 18.91 9.39
N TYR A 142 0.72 18.07 9.27
CA TYR A 142 1.86 18.11 10.17
C TYR A 142 2.60 19.46 10.08
N LYS A 143 2.91 19.92 8.87
CA LYS A 143 3.59 21.21 8.64
C LYS A 143 2.78 22.38 9.17
N MET A 144 1.47 22.41 8.86
CA MET A 144 0.59 23.50 9.31
C MET A 144 0.40 23.47 10.83
N GLY A 145 0.17 22.29 11.43
CA GLY A 145 -0.09 22.13 12.84
C GLY A 145 1.14 22.41 13.70
N LEU A 146 2.19 21.63 13.49
CA LEU A 146 3.36 21.66 14.38
C LEU A 146 4.41 22.70 13.95
N SER A 147 4.75 22.80 12.66
CA SER A 147 5.79 23.72 12.22
C SER A 147 5.30 25.17 12.19
N GLN A 148 4.05 25.42 11.78
CA GLN A 148 3.47 26.75 11.71
C GLN A 148 2.57 27.12 12.91
N ARG A 149 2.41 26.19 13.88
CA ARG A 149 1.60 26.37 15.11
C ARG A 149 0.11 26.68 14.83
N ARG A 150 -0.40 26.30 13.66
CA ARG A 150 -1.81 26.47 13.28
C ARG A 150 -2.64 25.25 13.72
N TYR A 151 -2.69 25.02 15.03
CA TYR A 151 -3.32 23.80 15.59
C TYR A 151 -4.79 23.67 15.23
N SER A 152 -5.57 24.75 15.35
CA SER A 152 -7.00 24.72 15.04
C SER A 152 -7.27 24.35 13.57
N TYR A 153 -6.46 24.89 12.65
CA TYR A 153 -6.58 24.58 11.23
C TYR A 153 -6.22 23.12 10.93
N SER A 154 -5.11 22.64 11.48
CA SER A 154 -4.69 21.23 11.32
C SER A 154 -5.71 20.26 11.92
N SER A 155 -6.29 20.59 13.08
CA SER A 155 -7.34 19.77 13.71
C SER A 155 -8.61 19.74 12.87
N ALA A 156 -9.01 20.89 12.28
CA ALA A 156 -10.17 20.94 11.38
C ALA A 156 -9.98 20.07 10.13
N LEU A 157 -8.78 20.11 9.53
CA LEU A 157 -8.42 19.21 8.40
C LEU A 157 -8.43 17.73 8.81
N GLY A 158 -7.95 17.42 10.01
CA GLY A 158 -7.99 16.05 10.56
C GLY A 158 -9.40 15.54 10.76
N LEU A 159 -10.30 16.36 11.31
CA LEU A 159 -11.71 16.02 11.46
C LEU A 159 -12.40 15.82 10.10
N PHE A 160 -12.14 16.70 9.14
CA PHE A 160 -12.65 16.58 7.78
C PHE A 160 -12.19 15.29 7.11
N ASN A 161 -10.89 14.97 7.21
CA ASN A 161 -10.32 13.73 6.71
C ASN A 161 -10.98 12.48 7.33
N SER A 162 -11.19 12.50 8.66
CA SER A 162 -11.84 11.41 9.38
C SER A 162 -13.32 11.24 8.96
N LEU A 163 -14.03 12.34 8.75
CA LEU A 163 -15.41 12.33 8.28
C LEU A 163 -15.52 11.68 6.88
N ILE A 164 -14.64 12.07 5.96
CA ILE A 164 -14.63 11.48 4.61
C ILE A 164 -14.28 9.99 4.68
N SER A 165 -13.26 9.61 5.46
CA SER A 165 -12.89 8.19 5.65
C SER A 165 -14.05 7.36 6.21
N PHE A 166 -14.80 7.93 7.15
CA PHE A 166 -15.98 7.29 7.71
C PHE A 166 -17.11 7.11 6.67
N VAL A 167 -17.39 8.14 5.88
CA VAL A 167 -18.38 8.07 4.78
C VAL A 167 -17.95 7.02 3.74
N LEU A 168 -16.67 7.00 3.36
CA LEU A 168 -16.13 5.98 2.44
C LEU A 168 -16.29 4.57 2.99
N LEU A 169 -16.04 4.35 4.28
CA LEU A 169 -16.23 3.06 4.93
C LEU A 169 -17.69 2.60 4.85
N LEU A 170 -18.63 3.48 5.22
CA LEU A 170 -20.06 3.15 5.18
C LEU A 170 -20.55 2.86 3.76
N ALA A 171 -20.16 3.71 2.80
CA ALA A 171 -20.51 3.54 1.39
C ALA A 171 -19.96 2.22 0.83
N SER A 172 -18.70 1.92 1.09
CA SER A 172 -18.04 0.69 0.66
C SER A 172 -18.69 -0.54 1.29
N ASN A 173 -19.01 -0.49 2.58
CA ASN A 173 -19.71 -1.58 3.27
C ASN A 173 -21.11 -1.82 2.68
N PHE A 174 -21.87 -0.76 2.41
CA PHE A 174 -23.19 -0.88 1.78
C PHE A 174 -23.10 -1.49 0.38
N ILE A 175 -22.16 -1.05 -0.44
CA ILE A 175 -21.92 -1.59 -1.79
C ILE A 175 -21.52 -3.07 -1.71
N SER A 176 -20.58 -3.41 -0.83
CA SER A 176 -20.11 -4.80 -0.65
C SER A 176 -21.25 -5.72 -0.22
N LYS A 177 -22.07 -5.28 0.74
CA LYS A 177 -23.22 -6.05 1.20
C LYS A 177 -24.26 -6.29 0.10
N LYS A 178 -24.47 -5.30 -0.77
CA LYS A 178 -25.40 -5.40 -1.90
C LYS A 178 -24.89 -6.34 -3.01
N ILE A 179 -23.57 -6.37 -3.27
CA ILE A 179 -22.98 -7.15 -4.35
C ILE A 179 -22.64 -8.58 -3.91
N SER A 180 -22.02 -8.74 -2.75
CA SER A 180 -21.45 -10.02 -2.30
C SER A 180 -22.22 -10.66 -1.15
N GLY A 181 -23.23 -9.98 -0.61
CA GLY A 181 -23.92 -10.42 0.60
C GLY A 181 -23.03 -10.41 1.86
N LYS A 182 -21.78 -9.98 1.75
CA LYS A 182 -20.78 -9.94 2.82
C LYS A 182 -20.39 -8.49 3.10
N GLY A 183 -20.36 -8.12 4.38
CA GLY A 183 -19.99 -6.80 4.87
C GLY A 183 -19.28 -6.91 6.22
N LEU A 184 -18.97 -5.75 6.82
CA LEU A 184 -18.38 -5.68 8.18
C LEU A 184 -19.42 -5.97 9.26
N TYR A 185 -20.69 -5.64 9.01
CA TYR A 185 -21.83 -5.89 9.91
C TYR A 185 -23.03 -6.39 9.13
#